data_6bf309f78b942eeb1ba6a06ce4044e62
#
_entry.id   6bf309f78b942eeb1ba6a06ce4044e62
#
_cell.length_a   1.000
_cell.length_b   1.000
_cell.length_c   1.000
_cell.angle_alpha   90.00
_cell.angle_beta   90.00
_cell.angle_gamma   90.00
#
_symmetry.space_group_name_H-M   'P 1'
#
loop_
_entity.id
_entity.type
_entity.pdbx_description
1 polymer ?
#
loop_
_entity_poly.entity_id
_entity_poly.type
_entity_poly.pdbx_seq_one_letter_code
_entity_poly.pdbx_strand_id
1 'polypeptide(L)'
;MGVAYATSICSLMEIQWIHSPTVNSAEFFHGPFEIVDKDVPFLLLMNDGSTRALDSRALDFLNRFQAKTTLIDAKDFGLGSVIPSTVKDYFNPMLITAVLRVYAEQLAILRNHPLTQRRYMWKLEY
;
A
#
# COMPACT_ATOMS: atom_id res chain seq x y z
N MET A 1 4.76 -7.55 -2.13
CA MET A 1 4.72 -6.86 -3.45
C MET A 1 3.35 -6.95 -4.12
N GLY A 2 2.74 -8.13 -4.32
CA GLY A 2 1.47 -8.28 -5.06
C GLY A 2 0.32 -7.42 -4.55
N VAL A 3 0.13 -7.31 -3.24
CA VAL A 3 -0.94 -6.48 -2.64
C VAL A 3 -0.74 -4.99 -2.93
N ALA A 4 0.49 -4.48 -2.77
CA ALA A 4 0.80 -3.09 -3.09
C ALA A 4 0.58 -2.79 -4.57
N TYR A 5 1.00 -3.70 -5.46
CA TYR A 5 0.77 -3.58 -6.89
C TYR A 5 -0.73 -3.56 -7.22
N ALA A 6 -1.52 -4.51 -6.71
CA ALA A 6 -2.95 -4.55 -6.94
C ALA A 6 -3.66 -3.28 -6.42
N THR A 7 -3.26 -2.78 -5.25
CA THR A 7 -3.81 -1.53 -4.70
C THR A 7 -3.48 -0.33 -5.59
N SER A 8 -2.23 -0.23 -6.02
CA SER A 8 -1.78 0.85 -6.91
C SER A 8 -2.53 0.82 -8.25
N ILE A 9 -2.50 -0.32 -8.95
CA ILE A 9 -3.07 -0.44 -10.30
C ILE A 9 -4.61 -0.40 -10.26
N CYS A 10 -5.25 -1.26 -9.44
CA CYS A 10 -6.70 -1.39 -9.47
C CYS A 10 -7.40 -0.32 -8.63
N SER A 11 -7.00 -0.14 -7.36
CA SER A 11 -7.73 0.78 -6.49
C SER A 11 -7.39 2.24 -6.76
N LEU A 12 -6.11 2.58 -6.86
CA LEU A 12 -5.71 3.98 -7.00
C LEU A 12 -5.77 4.46 -8.46
N MET A 13 -5.14 3.77 -9.41
CA MET A 13 -5.13 4.24 -10.79
C MET A 13 -6.44 3.96 -11.53
N GLU A 14 -6.92 2.73 -11.54
CA GLU A 14 -8.11 2.35 -12.30
C GLU A 14 -9.39 2.97 -11.72
N ILE A 15 -9.60 2.81 -10.40
CA ILE A 15 -10.84 3.23 -9.75
C ILE A 15 -10.77 4.71 -9.36
N GLN A 16 -9.71 5.14 -8.68
CA GLN A 16 -9.63 6.48 -8.12
C GLN A 16 -8.92 7.51 -9.01
N TRP A 17 -8.34 7.09 -10.13
CA TRP A 17 -7.59 7.93 -11.09
C TRP A 17 -6.45 8.72 -10.43
N ILE A 18 -5.80 8.08 -9.45
CA ILE A 18 -4.65 8.60 -8.74
C ILE A 18 -3.39 7.93 -9.30
N HIS A 19 -2.43 8.71 -9.78
CA HIS A 19 -1.13 8.18 -10.18
C HIS A 19 -0.43 7.55 -8.98
N SER A 20 -0.05 6.29 -9.09
CA SER A 20 0.49 5.52 -7.98
C SER A 20 1.50 4.48 -8.45
N PRO A 21 2.79 4.78 -8.47
CA PRO A 21 3.80 3.77 -8.70
C PRO A 21 3.92 2.85 -7.49
N THR A 22 4.21 1.56 -7.73
CA THR A 22 4.48 0.59 -6.69
C THR A 22 5.98 0.33 -6.59
N VAL A 23 6.53 0.47 -5.39
CA VAL A 23 7.95 0.24 -5.11
C VAL A 23 8.09 -0.87 -4.08
N ASN A 24 9.00 -1.80 -4.31
CA ASN A 24 9.40 -2.79 -3.32
C ASN A 24 10.38 -2.15 -2.33
N SER A 25 10.22 -2.40 -1.03
CA SER A 25 11.09 -1.83 0.01
C SER A 25 12.58 -2.20 -0.18
N ALA A 26 12.87 -3.37 -0.77
CA ALA A 26 14.24 -3.75 -1.12
C ALA A 26 14.83 -2.91 -2.26
N GLU A 27 13.98 -2.45 -3.19
CA GLU A 27 14.38 -1.63 -4.34
C GLU A 27 14.29 -0.12 -4.06
N PHE A 28 13.72 0.27 -2.92
CA PHE A 28 13.47 1.67 -2.59
C PHE A 28 14.73 2.54 -2.69
N PHE A 29 15.87 2.01 -2.23
CA PHE A 29 17.14 2.73 -2.24
C PHE A 29 17.93 2.61 -3.56
N HIS A 30 17.37 2.03 -4.60
CA HIS A 30 17.96 1.97 -5.95
C HIS A 30 17.40 3.04 -6.90
N GLY A 31 16.95 4.16 -6.34
CA GLY A 31 16.43 5.30 -7.11
C GLY A 31 15.13 5.89 -6.57
N PRO A 32 14.09 5.09 -6.26
CA PRO A 32 12.81 5.63 -5.79
C PRO A 32 12.88 6.55 -4.57
N PHE A 33 13.87 6.41 -3.70
CA PHE A 33 14.04 7.27 -2.53
C PHE A 33 14.35 8.74 -2.90
N GLU A 34 14.84 9.01 -4.11
CA GLU A 34 15.14 10.37 -4.58
C GLU A 34 13.88 11.25 -4.79
N ILE A 35 12.70 10.63 -4.92
CA ILE A 35 11.45 11.40 -5.02
C ILE A 35 10.83 11.72 -3.66
N VAL A 36 11.48 11.35 -2.55
CA VAL A 36 10.94 11.60 -1.20
C VAL A 36 10.98 13.08 -0.91
N ASP A 37 9.79 13.62 -0.66
CA ASP A 37 9.56 15.00 -0.27
C ASP A 37 8.37 15.06 0.69
N LYS A 38 8.31 16.11 1.53
CA LYS A 38 7.23 16.35 2.51
C LYS A 38 5.83 16.46 1.87
N ASP A 39 5.76 16.81 0.59
CA ASP A 39 4.50 17.00 -0.13
C ASP A 39 4.10 15.76 -0.96
N VAL A 40 5.00 14.79 -1.09
CA VAL A 40 4.72 13.53 -1.78
C VAL A 40 4.13 12.51 -0.80
N PRO A 41 2.89 12.03 -1.02
CA PRO A 41 2.28 11.03 -0.16
C PRO A 41 2.85 9.64 -0.43
N PHE A 42 3.18 8.93 0.65
CA PHE A 42 3.60 7.54 0.64
C PHE A 42 2.61 6.67 1.41
N LEU A 43 2.21 5.56 0.82
CA LEU A 43 1.48 4.49 1.50
C LEU A 43 2.44 3.32 1.72
N LEU A 44 2.91 3.15 2.95
CA LEU A 44 3.82 2.06 3.32
C LEU A 44 3.04 0.89 3.91
N LEU A 45 3.18 -0.28 3.29
CA LEU A 45 2.61 -1.54 3.77
C LEU A 45 3.72 -2.34 4.45
N MET A 46 3.67 -2.41 5.78
CA MET A 46 4.67 -3.13 6.57
C MET A 46 4.13 -4.51 6.97
N ASN A 47 4.82 -5.56 6.55
CA ASN A 47 4.45 -6.92 6.91
C ASN A 47 4.95 -7.32 8.31
N ASP A 48 4.37 -8.39 8.88
CA ASP A 48 4.84 -9.01 10.14
C ASP A 48 5.55 -10.33 9.84
N GLY A 49 6.47 -10.35 8.88
CA GLY A 49 7.17 -11.55 8.42
C GLY A 49 8.66 -11.30 8.17
N SER A 50 9.23 -12.18 7.38
CA SER A 50 10.68 -12.27 7.11
C SER A 50 11.30 -11.02 6.48
N THR A 51 10.52 -10.27 5.69
CA THR A 51 11.00 -9.05 5.00
C THR A 51 10.76 -7.75 5.77
N ARG A 52 10.21 -7.81 6.98
CA ARG A 52 9.87 -6.63 7.80
C ARG A 52 11.03 -5.66 7.98
N ALA A 53 12.27 -6.15 8.10
CA ALA A 53 13.44 -5.29 8.27
C ALA A 53 13.66 -4.34 7.08
N LEU A 54 13.30 -4.76 5.86
CA LEU A 54 13.38 -3.91 4.67
C LEU A 54 12.32 -2.80 4.71
N ASP A 55 11.10 -3.13 5.15
CA ASP A 55 10.03 -2.16 5.31
C ASP A 55 10.37 -1.14 6.40
N SER A 56 10.94 -1.59 7.53
CA SER A 56 11.39 -0.70 8.62
C SER A 56 12.45 0.30 8.14
N ARG A 57 13.42 -0.17 7.35
CA ARG A 57 14.46 0.71 6.79
C ARG A 57 13.87 1.79 5.88
N ALA A 58 12.87 1.45 5.08
CA ALA A 58 12.16 2.43 4.26
C ALA A 58 11.38 3.43 5.13
N LEU A 59 10.69 2.95 6.19
CA LEU A 59 9.96 3.79 7.12
C LEU A 59 10.88 4.80 7.84
N ASP A 60 12.04 4.34 8.32
CA ASP A 60 13.02 5.20 9.00
C ASP A 60 13.48 6.33 8.09
N PHE A 61 13.70 6.03 6.80
CA PHE A 61 14.05 7.05 5.81
C PHE A 61 12.92 8.05 5.59
N LEU A 62 11.69 7.57 5.36
CA LEU A 62 10.52 8.44 5.17
C LEU A 62 10.29 9.36 6.38
N ASN A 63 10.43 8.84 7.60
CA ASN A 63 10.31 9.62 8.83
C ASN A 63 11.42 10.67 8.96
N ARG A 64 12.67 10.30 8.65
CA ARG A 64 13.81 11.22 8.72
C ARG A 64 13.61 12.44 7.84
N PHE A 65 13.02 12.27 6.66
CA PHE A 65 12.76 13.36 5.71
C PHE A 65 11.34 13.92 5.78
N GLN A 66 10.61 13.56 6.84
CA GLN A 66 9.25 14.07 7.12
C GLN A 66 8.28 13.87 5.96
N ALA A 67 8.43 12.77 5.22
CA ALA A 67 7.53 12.42 4.14
C ALA A 67 6.09 12.25 4.66
N LYS A 68 5.12 12.57 3.82
CA LYS A 68 3.69 12.39 4.13
C LYS A 68 3.30 10.91 4.07
N THR A 69 3.63 10.16 5.12
CA THR A 69 3.51 8.71 5.14
C THR A 69 2.22 8.24 5.82
N THR A 70 1.45 7.39 5.14
CA THR A 70 0.41 6.55 5.74
C THR A 70 0.99 5.15 5.93
N LEU A 71 1.12 4.70 7.17
CA LEU A 71 1.61 3.36 7.50
C LEU A 71 0.44 2.41 7.75
N ILE A 72 0.47 1.24 7.10
CA ILE A 72 -0.36 0.09 7.43
C ILE A 72 0.58 -1.02 7.91
N ASP A 73 0.66 -1.20 9.22
CA ASP A 73 1.49 -2.23 9.84
C ASP A 73 0.65 -3.46 10.17
N ALA A 74 1.01 -4.62 9.62
CA ALA A 74 0.31 -5.88 9.88
C ALA A 74 0.28 -6.27 11.37
N LYS A 75 1.25 -5.81 12.16
CA LYS A 75 1.28 -6.06 13.62
C LYS A 75 0.12 -5.40 14.36
N ASP A 76 -0.34 -4.25 13.91
CA ASP A 76 -1.42 -3.49 14.57
C ASP A 76 -2.76 -4.23 14.54
N PHE A 77 -2.89 -5.22 13.65
CA PHE A 77 -4.11 -6.01 13.47
C PHE A 77 -4.07 -7.39 14.18
N GLY A 78 -3.03 -7.67 14.96
CA GLY A 78 -2.98 -8.83 15.85
C GLY A 78 -2.85 -10.20 15.17
N LEU A 79 -2.50 -10.27 13.88
CA LEU A 79 -2.38 -11.54 13.15
C LEU A 79 -1.45 -12.53 13.88
N GLY A 80 -0.34 -12.04 14.42
CA GLY A 80 0.65 -12.85 15.12
C GLY A 80 0.17 -13.49 16.43
N SER A 81 -0.97 -13.05 16.98
CA SER A 81 -1.57 -13.66 18.16
C SER A 81 -2.49 -14.84 17.87
N VAL A 82 -2.89 -15.02 16.60
CA VAL A 82 -3.87 -16.04 16.20
C VAL A 82 -3.31 -17.12 15.27
N ILE A 83 -2.12 -16.90 14.70
CA ILE A 83 -1.45 -17.85 13.81
C ILE A 83 0.01 -18.09 14.21
N PRO A 84 0.57 -19.29 13.96
CA PRO A 84 2.00 -19.56 14.16
C PRO A 84 2.89 -18.64 13.33
N SER A 85 4.05 -18.27 13.90
CA SER A 85 5.02 -17.40 13.22
C SER A 85 5.53 -17.97 11.88
N THR A 86 5.55 -19.29 11.75
CA THR A 86 6.02 -20.00 10.55
C THR A 86 5.15 -19.79 9.31
N VAL A 87 3.90 -19.36 9.48
CA VAL A 87 2.95 -19.17 8.37
C VAL A 87 2.53 -17.72 8.17
N LYS A 88 3.02 -16.78 8.96
CA LYS A 88 2.66 -15.36 8.88
C LYS A 88 2.84 -14.77 7.47
N ASP A 89 3.91 -15.13 6.79
CA ASP A 89 4.21 -14.60 5.44
C ASP A 89 3.11 -14.92 4.42
N TYR A 90 2.39 -16.05 4.61
CA TYR A 90 1.27 -16.42 3.74
C TYR A 90 -0.01 -15.63 4.07
N PHE A 91 -0.21 -15.21 5.32
CA PHE A 91 -1.42 -14.52 5.76
C PHE A 91 -1.32 -13.00 5.74
N ASN A 92 -0.12 -12.42 5.83
CA ASN A 92 0.09 -10.97 5.72
C ASN A 92 -0.59 -10.35 4.49
N PRO A 93 -0.47 -10.92 3.26
CA PRO A 93 -1.14 -10.35 2.10
C PRO A 93 -2.66 -10.33 2.20
N MET A 94 -3.26 -11.36 2.80
CA MET A 94 -4.71 -11.44 3.00
C MET A 94 -5.20 -10.37 3.98
N LEU A 95 -4.51 -10.23 5.12
CA LEU A 95 -4.80 -9.22 6.12
C LEU A 95 -4.71 -7.80 5.54
N ILE A 96 -3.57 -7.48 4.91
CA ILE A 96 -3.34 -6.15 4.34
C ILE A 96 -4.36 -5.86 3.23
N THR A 97 -4.75 -6.85 2.42
CA THR A 97 -5.81 -6.68 1.42
C THR A 97 -7.15 -6.34 2.06
N ALA A 98 -7.52 -6.99 3.15
CA ALA A 98 -8.77 -6.70 3.86
C ALA A 98 -8.77 -5.27 4.41
N VAL A 99 -7.66 -4.84 5.02
CA VAL A 99 -7.50 -3.46 5.52
C VAL A 99 -7.61 -2.45 4.37
N LEU A 100 -6.91 -2.68 3.27
CA LEU A 100 -6.91 -1.77 2.11
C LEU A 100 -8.28 -1.65 1.44
N ARG A 101 -9.15 -2.65 1.53
CA ARG A 101 -10.54 -2.53 1.07
C ARG A 101 -11.30 -1.47 1.84
N VAL A 102 -11.13 -1.43 3.17
CA VAL A 102 -11.75 -0.38 4.01
C VAL A 102 -11.20 1.00 3.62
N TYR A 103 -9.88 1.12 3.42
CA TYR A 103 -9.27 2.36 2.94
C TYR A 103 -9.82 2.78 1.57
N ALA A 104 -10.01 1.86 0.64
CA ALA A 104 -10.55 2.16 -0.68
C ALA A 104 -11.99 2.70 -0.61
N GLU A 105 -12.84 2.13 0.24
CA GLU A 105 -14.21 2.62 0.48
C GLU A 105 -14.20 4.03 1.10
N GLN A 106 -13.39 4.24 2.14
CA GLN A 106 -13.27 5.56 2.77
C GLN A 106 -12.72 6.61 1.80
N LEU A 107 -11.72 6.26 1.01
CA LEU A 107 -11.16 7.14 0.00
C LEU A 107 -12.21 7.53 -1.06
N ALA A 108 -13.03 6.57 -1.51
CA ALA A 108 -14.11 6.82 -2.47
C ALA A 108 -15.14 7.82 -1.92
N ILE A 109 -15.51 7.68 -0.63
CA ILE A 109 -16.43 8.59 0.05
C ILE A 109 -15.81 9.99 0.15
N LEU A 110 -14.59 10.10 0.69
CA LEU A 110 -13.90 11.38 0.90
C LEU A 110 -13.68 12.16 -0.40
N ARG A 111 -13.45 11.45 -1.50
CA ARG A 111 -13.23 12.04 -2.82
C ARG A 111 -14.52 12.26 -3.62
N ASN A 112 -15.66 11.81 -3.11
CA ASN A 112 -16.93 11.73 -3.87
C ASN A 112 -16.71 11.05 -5.24
N HIS A 113 -15.93 9.94 -5.23
CA HIS A 113 -15.57 9.18 -6.41
C HIS A 113 -15.90 7.70 -6.21
N PRO A 114 -17.11 7.25 -6.57
CA PRO A 114 -17.59 5.91 -6.29
C PRO A 114 -16.70 4.81 -6.84
N LEU A 115 -16.60 3.68 -6.13
CA LEU A 115 -15.80 2.52 -6.55
C LEU A 115 -16.26 1.91 -7.88
N THR A 116 -17.49 2.18 -8.31
CA THR A 116 -18.05 1.72 -9.58
C THR A 116 -17.74 2.63 -10.76
N GLN A 117 -17.20 3.82 -10.50
CA GLN A 117 -16.92 4.78 -11.56
C GLN A 117 -15.76 4.30 -12.43
N ARG A 118 -15.96 4.37 -13.75
CA ARG A 118 -14.94 4.07 -14.75
C ARG A 118 -14.92 5.16 -15.80
N ARG A 119 -13.73 5.45 -16.35
CA ARG A 119 -13.56 6.43 -17.44
C ARG A 119 -13.72 5.74 -18.79
N TYR A 120 -13.05 4.64 -19.00
CA TYR A 120 -12.96 3.92 -20.28
C TYR A 120 -13.44 2.47 -20.19
N MET A 121 -13.08 1.76 -19.10
CA MET A 121 -13.40 0.36 -18.89
C MET A 121 -14.92 0.14 -19.00
N TRP A 122 -15.31 -0.86 -19.78
CA TRP A 122 -16.70 -1.20 -20.13
C TRP A 122 -17.46 -0.14 -20.92
N LYS A 123 -16.79 0.90 -21.41
CA LYS A 123 -17.39 1.97 -22.22
C LYS A 123 -16.80 2.04 -23.63
N LEU A 124 -15.61 1.53 -23.81
CA LEU A 124 -14.90 1.50 -25.09
C LEU A 124 -14.42 0.07 -25.38
N GLU A 125 -14.30 -0.24 -26.67
CA GLU A 125 -13.53 -1.41 -27.13
C GLU A 125 -12.05 -1.04 -27.19
N TYR A 126 -11.16 -1.93 -26.72
CA TYR A 126 -9.70 -1.75 -26.70
C TYR A 126 -8.95 -3.08 -26.88
#